data_7e807cbf47b8be27aea37db536135966
#
_entry.id   7e807cbf47b8be27aea37db536135966
#
_cell.length_a   1.000
_cell.length_b   1.000
_cell.length_c   1.000
_cell.angle_alpha   90.00
_cell.angle_beta   90.00
_cell.angle_gamma   90.00
#
_symmetry.space_group_name_H-M   'P 1'
#
loop_
_entity.id
_entity.type
_entity.pdbx_description
1 polymer ?
#
loop_
_entity_poly.entity_id
_entity_poly.type
_entity_poly.pdbx_seq_one_letter_code
_entity_poly.pdbx_strand_id
1 'polypeptide(L)'
;MSEFPAPQAVAHTAEPPVNAALLAYALFGVGAVAALVSSGGIAVAMPLVGLLGIAGVIVCYVKRDDAAGSWVASHFSWLIRTFWYSLMWGVVGGIVFVLLFIVFLLGPVLAMAIWAVAAIWVIYRVIRGYLLFKDNKPIPGA
;
A
#
# COMPACT_ATOMS: atom_id res chain seq x y z
N MET A 1 -20.53 10.26 51.73
CA MET A 1 -20.55 10.50 50.26
C MET A 1 -19.19 10.13 49.74
N SER A 2 -19.05 8.94 49.18
CA SER A 2 -17.79 8.46 48.59
C SER A 2 -17.71 9.00 47.17
N GLU A 3 -16.88 10.00 46.96
CA GLU A 3 -16.46 10.41 45.62
C GLU A 3 -15.69 9.26 45.00
N PHE A 4 -16.30 8.60 43.99
CA PHE A 4 -15.57 7.74 43.12
C PHE A 4 -14.62 8.63 42.29
N PRO A 5 -13.29 8.41 42.35
CA PRO A 5 -12.42 9.11 41.43
C PRO A 5 -12.80 8.76 40.02
N ALA A 6 -13.04 9.80 39.22
CA ALA A 6 -13.28 9.63 37.78
C ALA A 6 -12.19 8.74 37.16
N PRO A 7 -12.52 7.80 36.28
CA PRO A 7 -11.51 7.00 35.59
C PRO A 7 -10.55 7.98 34.91
N GLN A 8 -9.32 8.04 35.40
CA GLN A 8 -8.27 8.74 34.68
C GLN A 8 -8.15 8.01 33.34
N ALA A 9 -8.59 8.66 32.28
CA ALA A 9 -8.28 8.26 30.95
C ALA A 9 -6.74 8.22 30.89
N VAL A 10 -6.19 7.01 30.96
CA VAL A 10 -4.78 6.76 30.68
C VAL A 10 -4.64 7.17 29.22
N ALA A 11 -4.25 8.42 29.01
CA ALA A 11 -3.79 8.86 27.71
C ALA A 11 -2.57 7.97 27.40
N HIS A 12 -2.77 6.95 26.61
CA HIS A 12 -1.70 6.24 25.97
C HIS A 12 -0.98 7.26 25.08
N THR A 13 -0.01 7.94 25.65
CA THR A 13 1.01 8.68 24.91
C THR A 13 2.01 7.68 24.31
N ALA A 14 1.48 6.62 23.68
CA ALA A 14 2.30 5.76 22.86
C ALA A 14 2.76 6.61 21.68
N GLU A 15 4.06 6.76 21.52
CA GLU A 15 4.63 7.39 20.33
C GLU A 15 4.01 6.74 19.08
N PRO A 16 3.57 7.54 18.10
CA PRO A 16 2.98 6.99 16.87
C PRO A 16 3.97 6.03 16.20
N PRO A 17 3.54 4.91 15.63
CA PRO A 17 4.42 3.86 15.08
C PRO A 17 5.06 4.30 13.75
N VAL A 18 5.90 5.33 13.81
CA VAL A 18 6.56 5.95 12.66
C VAL A 18 7.46 4.94 11.93
N ASN A 19 8.21 4.12 12.68
CA ASN A 19 9.09 3.11 12.09
C ASN A 19 8.31 2.04 11.31
N ALA A 20 7.14 1.63 11.79
CA ALA A 20 6.28 0.69 11.08
C ALA A 20 5.70 1.32 9.80
N ALA A 21 5.35 2.59 9.83
CA ALA A 21 4.89 3.32 8.66
C ALA A 21 6.02 3.46 7.62
N LEU A 22 7.24 3.80 8.03
CA LEU A 22 8.40 3.84 7.14
C LEU A 22 8.68 2.48 6.49
N LEU A 23 8.62 1.39 7.26
CA LEU A 23 8.78 0.03 6.74
C LEU A 23 7.69 -0.28 5.69
N ALA A 24 6.43 0.04 5.99
CA ALA A 24 5.34 -0.17 5.04
C ALA A 24 5.54 0.62 3.74
N TYR A 25 5.92 1.90 3.82
CA TYR A 25 6.25 2.71 2.64
C TYR A 25 7.44 2.13 1.85
N ALA A 26 8.48 1.64 2.52
CA ALA A 26 9.62 1.01 1.85
C ALA A 26 9.20 -0.27 1.11
N LEU A 27 8.41 -1.13 1.74
CA LEU A 27 7.91 -2.37 1.13
C LEU A 27 7.03 -2.07 -0.09
N PHE A 28 6.10 -1.13 0.02
CA PHE A 28 5.24 -0.71 -1.11
C PHE A 28 6.06 -0.05 -2.22
N GLY A 29 7.01 0.81 -1.87
CA GLY A 29 7.88 1.51 -2.83
C GLY A 29 8.75 0.54 -3.63
N VAL A 30 9.44 -0.36 -2.94
CA VAL A 30 10.27 -1.39 -3.58
C VAL A 30 9.40 -2.32 -4.43
N GLY A 31 8.24 -2.74 -3.91
CA GLY A 31 7.27 -3.55 -4.64
C GLY A 31 6.79 -2.88 -5.93
N ALA A 32 6.47 -1.59 -5.88
CA ALA A 32 5.99 -0.83 -7.04
C ALA A 32 7.09 -0.64 -8.10
N VAL A 33 8.33 -0.36 -7.68
CA VAL A 33 9.48 -0.28 -8.60
C VAL A 33 9.74 -1.64 -9.25
N ALA A 34 9.75 -2.72 -8.45
CA ALA A 34 9.91 -4.08 -8.97
C ALA A 34 8.80 -4.46 -9.96
N ALA A 35 7.55 -4.05 -9.69
CA ALA A 35 6.42 -4.25 -10.62
C ALA A 35 6.64 -3.52 -11.95
N LEU A 36 7.11 -2.27 -11.91
CA LEU A 36 7.40 -1.49 -13.11
C LEU A 36 8.51 -2.12 -13.95
N VAL A 37 9.60 -2.55 -13.30
CA VAL A 37 10.72 -3.24 -13.98
C VAL A 37 10.25 -4.56 -14.58
N SER A 38 9.41 -5.31 -13.86
CA SER A 38 8.87 -6.60 -14.31
C SER A 38 7.94 -6.45 -15.52
N SER A 39 7.24 -5.32 -15.65
CA SER A 39 6.39 -5.04 -16.81
C SER A 39 7.19 -4.91 -18.12
N GLY A 40 8.49 -4.61 -18.02
CA GLY A 40 9.43 -4.59 -19.14
C GLY A 40 9.93 -5.96 -19.64
N GLY A 41 9.38 -7.08 -19.13
CA GLY A 41 9.69 -8.44 -19.62
C GLY A 41 10.39 -9.36 -18.62
N ILE A 42 10.70 -8.89 -17.41
CA ILE A 42 11.32 -9.70 -16.36
C ILE A 42 10.22 -10.31 -15.46
N ALA A 43 9.46 -11.26 -16.00
CA ALA A 43 8.34 -11.90 -15.30
C ALA A 43 8.73 -12.61 -13.98
N VAL A 44 10.02 -12.87 -13.75
CA VAL A 44 10.55 -13.57 -12.56
C VAL A 44 10.31 -12.77 -11.26
N ALA A 45 10.16 -11.44 -11.34
CA ALA A 45 9.95 -10.61 -10.17
C ALA A 45 8.48 -10.52 -9.70
N MET A 46 7.52 -11.02 -10.44
CA MET A 46 6.08 -10.95 -10.11
C MET A 46 5.72 -11.56 -8.73
N PRO A 47 6.20 -12.77 -8.35
CA PRO A 47 5.92 -13.31 -7.02
C PRO A 47 6.48 -12.44 -5.89
N LEU A 48 7.67 -11.86 -6.09
CA LEU A 48 8.31 -10.98 -5.12
C LEU A 48 7.51 -9.69 -4.91
N VAL A 49 6.97 -9.11 -5.98
CA VAL A 49 6.09 -7.93 -5.92
C VAL A 49 4.86 -8.21 -5.05
N GLY A 50 4.22 -9.37 -5.27
CA GLY A 50 3.06 -9.78 -4.46
C GLY A 50 3.41 -9.95 -2.98
N LEU A 51 4.52 -10.61 -2.68
CA LEU A 51 4.98 -10.82 -1.30
C LEU A 51 5.30 -9.50 -0.59
N LEU A 52 5.96 -8.56 -1.26
CA LEU A 52 6.28 -7.24 -0.71
C LEU A 52 5.00 -6.43 -0.41
N GLY A 53 4.03 -6.45 -1.31
CA GLY A 53 2.73 -5.80 -1.10
C GLY A 53 1.95 -6.42 0.07
N ILE A 54 1.92 -7.75 0.16
CA ILE A 54 1.27 -8.47 1.26
C ILE A 54 1.98 -8.17 2.59
N ALA A 55 3.30 -8.22 2.63
CA ALA A 55 4.06 -7.89 3.83
C ALA A 55 3.78 -6.45 4.29
N GLY A 56 3.78 -5.49 3.36
CA GLY A 56 3.47 -4.09 3.65
C GLY A 56 2.05 -3.88 4.20
N VAL A 57 1.04 -4.54 3.61
CA VAL A 57 -0.33 -4.42 4.11
C VAL A 57 -0.52 -5.10 5.46
N ILE A 58 0.15 -6.23 5.70
CA ILE A 58 0.13 -6.89 7.02
C ILE A 58 0.69 -5.95 8.10
N VAL A 59 1.82 -5.30 7.86
CA VAL A 59 2.37 -4.29 8.78
C VAL A 59 1.35 -3.20 9.08
N CYS A 60 0.66 -2.69 8.06
CA CYS A 60 -0.37 -1.67 8.23
C CYS A 60 -1.54 -2.17 9.10
N TYR A 61 -2.02 -3.40 8.88
CA TYR A 61 -3.12 -3.95 9.67
C TYR A 61 -2.73 -4.25 11.11
N VAL A 62 -1.55 -4.85 11.34
CA VAL A 62 -1.06 -5.21 12.67
C VAL A 62 -0.80 -3.96 13.53
N LYS A 63 -0.33 -2.87 12.91
CA LYS A 63 0.01 -1.63 13.60
C LYS A 63 -1.09 -0.56 13.55
N ARG A 64 -2.27 -0.90 13.00
CA ARG A 64 -3.38 0.03 12.87
C ARG A 64 -3.88 0.55 14.21
N ASP A 65 -3.99 -0.33 15.21
CA ASP A 65 -4.51 0.02 16.52
C ASP A 65 -3.52 0.89 17.30
N ASP A 66 -2.21 0.62 17.15
CA ASP A 66 -1.14 1.43 17.74
C ASP A 66 -1.09 2.85 17.15
N ALA A 67 -1.57 3.03 15.92
CA ALA A 67 -1.63 4.31 15.24
C ALA A 67 -2.93 5.08 15.51
N ALA A 68 -3.93 4.47 16.15
CA ALA A 68 -5.24 5.06 16.36
C ALA A 68 -5.13 6.43 17.06
N GLY A 69 -5.84 7.44 16.53
CA GLY A 69 -5.80 8.80 17.06
C GLY A 69 -4.56 9.62 16.68
N SER A 70 -3.60 9.05 15.97
CA SER A 70 -2.42 9.74 15.47
C SER A 70 -2.53 10.09 13.98
N TRP A 71 -1.70 11.01 13.52
CA TRP A 71 -1.57 11.35 12.09
C TRP A 71 -1.11 10.14 11.23
N VAL A 72 -0.41 9.17 11.84
CA VAL A 72 0.06 7.94 11.17
C VAL A 72 -1.12 7.04 10.75
N ALA A 73 -2.25 7.07 11.44
CA ALA A 73 -3.43 6.28 11.10
C ALA A 73 -3.95 6.57 9.67
N SER A 74 -3.89 7.83 9.24
CA SER A 74 -4.29 8.22 7.88
C SER A 74 -3.36 7.63 6.82
N HIS A 75 -2.06 7.50 7.12
CA HIS A 75 -1.08 6.88 6.24
C HIS A 75 -1.30 5.38 6.10
N PHE A 76 -1.62 4.67 7.18
CA PHE A 76 -1.97 3.25 7.10
C PHE A 76 -3.25 3.03 6.28
N SER A 77 -4.29 3.83 6.49
CA SER A 77 -5.52 3.76 5.69
C SER A 77 -5.25 4.01 4.20
N TRP A 78 -4.36 4.96 3.89
CA TRP A 78 -3.94 5.26 2.53
C TRP A 78 -3.21 4.08 1.87
N LEU A 79 -2.26 3.44 2.57
CA LEU A 79 -1.51 2.29 2.07
C LEU A 79 -2.39 1.06 1.90
N ILE A 80 -3.30 0.79 2.85
CA ILE A 80 -4.28 -0.31 2.76
C ILE A 80 -5.16 -0.13 1.52
N ARG A 81 -5.70 1.06 1.31
CA ARG A 81 -6.48 1.38 0.11
C ARG A 81 -5.65 1.19 -1.17
N THR A 82 -4.39 1.63 -1.14
CA THR A 82 -3.48 1.47 -2.28
C THR A 82 -3.27 0.00 -2.61
N PHE A 83 -3.11 -0.87 -1.59
CA PHE A 83 -3.00 -2.32 -1.78
C PHE A 83 -4.24 -2.90 -2.46
N TRP A 84 -5.45 -2.59 -1.96
CA TRP A 84 -6.67 -3.14 -2.52
C TRP A 84 -6.93 -2.67 -3.94
N TYR A 85 -6.66 -1.40 -4.25
CA TYR A 85 -6.76 -0.91 -5.63
C TYR A 85 -5.72 -1.54 -6.56
N SER A 86 -4.47 -1.72 -6.11
CA SER A 86 -3.44 -2.39 -6.91
C SER A 86 -3.77 -3.87 -7.15
N LEU A 87 -4.34 -4.55 -6.15
CA LEU A 87 -4.83 -5.92 -6.29
C LEU A 87 -5.96 -6.02 -7.32
N MET A 88 -6.93 -5.10 -7.27
CA MET A 88 -8.01 -5.02 -8.26
C MET A 88 -7.46 -4.86 -9.68
N TRP A 89 -6.51 -3.94 -9.89
CA TRP A 89 -5.87 -3.76 -11.20
C TRP A 89 -5.04 -4.97 -11.61
N GLY A 90 -4.41 -5.66 -10.67
CA GLY A 90 -3.71 -6.92 -10.92
C GLY A 90 -4.65 -8.00 -11.44
N VAL A 91 -5.83 -8.15 -10.83
CA VAL A 91 -6.87 -9.09 -11.27
C VAL A 91 -7.41 -8.71 -12.66
N VAL A 92 -7.72 -7.44 -12.88
CA VAL A 92 -8.18 -6.96 -14.21
C VAL A 92 -7.15 -7.25 -15.29
N GLY A 93 -5.87 -6.93 -15.03
CA GLY A 93 -4.78 -7.24 -15.96
C GLY A 93 -4.62 -8.74 -16.22
N GLY A 94 -4.81 -9.57 -15.18
CA GLY A 94 -4.78 -11.03 -15.31
C GLY A 94 -5.92 -11.58 -16.18
N ILE A 95 -7.15 -11.07 -15.97
CA ILE A 95 -8.31 -11.44 -16.81
C ILE A 95 -8.07 -11.04 -18.27
N VAL A 96 -7.63 -9.79 -18.51
CA VAL A 96 -7.31 -9.31 -19.85
C VAL A 96 -6.21 -10.16 -20.49
N PHE A 97 -5.18 -10.52 -19.72
CA PHE A 97 -4.12 -11.41 -20.20
C PHE A 97 -4.68 -12.75 -20.69
N VAL A 98 -5.51 -13.42 -19.86
CA VAL A 98 -6.07 -14.74 -20.19
C VAL A 98 -7.01 -14.67 -21.39
N LEU A 99 -7.92 -13.70 -21.41
CA LEU A 99 -8.91 -13.55 -22.48
C LEU A 99 -8.25 -13.24 -23.83
N LEU A 100 -7.27 -12.34 -23.85
CA LEU A 100 -6.62 -11.91 -25.07
C LEU A 100 -5.46 -12.85 -25.50
N PHE A 101 -4.92 -13.65 -24.57
CA PHE A 101 -3.96 -14.70 -24.91
C PHE A 101 -4.61 -15.80 -25.78
N ILE A 102 -5.91 -16.08 -25.53
CA ILE A 102 -6.69 -17.05 -26.33
C ILE A 102 -6.97 -16.51 -27.73
N VAL A 103 -7.09 -15.20 -27.91
CA VAL A 103 -7.51 -14.59 -29.19
C VAL A 103 -6.33 -14.22 -30.10
N PHE A 104 -5.19 -13.85 -29.59
CA PHE A 104 -3.94 -13.57 -30.36
C PHE A 104 -2.93 -12.85 -29.45
N LEU A 105 -1.64 -13.10 -29.56
CA LEU A 105 -0.44 -12.48 -28.97
C LEU A 105 -0.55 -11.00 -28.45
N LEU A 106 -1.66 -10.30 -28.67
CA LEU A 106 -1.93 -8.93 -28.17
C LEU A 106 -2.21 -8.88 -26.66
N GLY A 107 -2.66 -10.00 -26.06
CA GLY A 107 -2.99 -10.05 -24.64
C GLY A 107 -1.83 -9.71 -23.71
N PRO A 108 -0.64 -10.30 -23.91
CA PRO A 108 0.52 -9.98 -23.10
C PRO A 108 0.90 -8.50 -23.18
N VAL A 109 0.86 -7.89 -24.36
CA VAL A 109 1.25 -6.48 -24.56
C VAL A 109 0.27 -5.55 -23.83
N LEU A 110 -1.04 -5.79 -23.95
CA LEU A 110 -2.06 -4.99 -23.27
C LEU A 110 -2.03 -5.20 -21.75
N ALA A 111 -1.85 -6.44 -21.29
CA ALA A 111 -1.72 -6.74 -19.88
C ALA A 111 -0.49 -6.03 -19.26
N MET A 112 0.66 -6.07 -19.94
CA MET A 112 1.87 -5.37 -19.52
C MET A 112 1.65 -3.86 -19.47
N ALA A 113 0.95 -3.27 -20.44
CA ALA A 113 0.62 -1.86 -20.44
C ALA A 113 -0.27 -1.48 -19.24
N ILE A 114 -1.31 -2.27 -18.94
CA ILE A 114 -2.19 -2.08 -17.80
C ILE A 114 -1.39 -2.15 -16.48
N TRP A 115 -0.55 -3.15 -16.35
CA TRP A 115 0.28 -3.33 -15.13
C TRP A 115 1.32 -2.23 -14.98
N ALA A 116 1.93 -1.77 -16.07
CA ALA A 116 2.86 -0.64 -16.03
C ALA A 116 2.17 0.64 -15.56
N VAL A 117 0.99 0.94 -16.10
CA VAL A 117 0.19 2.11 -15.66
C VAL A 117 -0.21 1.98 -14.20
N ALA A 118 -0.66 0.80 -13.77
CA ALA A 118 -1.00 0.56 -12.37
C ALA A 118 0.22 0.74 -11.44
N ALA A 119 1.39 0.25 -11.84
CA ALA A 119 2.63 0.42 -11.08
C ALA A 119 3.04 1.90 -10.97
N ILE A 120 2.98 2.67 -12.06
CA ILE A 120 3.24 4.12 -12.05
C ILE A 120 2.27 4.82 -11.11
N TRP A 121 0.97 4.45 -11.15
CA TRP A 121 -0.03 5.01 -10.25
C TRP A 121 0.27 4.70 -8.78
N VAL A 122 0.69 3.47 -8.45
CA VAL A 122 1.10 3.09 -7.10
C VAL A 122 2.34 3.88 -6.67
N ILE A 123 3.34 4.02 -7.53
CA ILE A 123 4.55 4.82 -7.26
C ILE A 123 4.15 6.26 -6.94
N TYR A 124 3.30 6.88 -7.75
CA TYR A 124 2.79 8.22 -7.50
C TYR A 124 2.10 8.32 -6.12
N ARG A 125 1.24 7.34 -5.78
CA ARG A 125 0.55 7.31 -4.49
C ARG A 125 1.52 7.18 -3.31
N VAL A 126 2.51 6.30 -3.44
CA VAL A 126 3.55 6.10 -2.42
C VAL A 126 4.38 7.35 -2.23
N ILE A 127 4.85 7.98 -3.31
CA ILE A 127 5.63 9.23 -3.24
C ILE A 127 4.81 10.35 -2.60
N ARG A 128 3.57 10.55 -3.02
CA ARG A 128 2.68 11.58 -2.45
C ARG A 128 2.42 11.34 -0.96
N GLY A 129 2.15 10.10 -0.58
CA GLY A 129 1.95 9.73 0.82
C GLY A 129 3.22 9.95 1.64
N TYR A 130 4.37 9.54 1.12
CA TYR A 130 5.66 9.70 1.79
C TYR A 130 6.05 11.17 1.99
N LEU A 131 5.78 12.04 1.02
CA LEU A 131 6.05 13.49 1.14
C LEU A 131 5.22 14.11 2.28
N LEU A 132 3.92 13.77 2.38
CA LEU A 132 3.08 14.22 3.50
C LEU A 132 3.53 13.60 4.83
N PHE A 133 3.99 12.35 4.82
CA PHE A 133 4.53 11.68 5.99
C PHE A 133 5.80 12.39 6.51
N LYS A 134 6.73 12.73 5.61
CA LYS A 134 7.95 13.48 5.96
C LYS A 134 7.65 14.82 6.61
N ASP A 135 6.56 15.48 6.20
CA ASP A 135 6.11 16.75 6.75
C ASP A 135 5.24 16.58 8.02
N ASN A 136 5.10 15.36 8.56
CA ASN A 136 4.23 15.00 9.69
C ASN A 136 2.77 15.43 9.49
N LYS A 137 2.28 15.43 8.26
CA LYS A 137 0.93 15.83 7.89
C LYS A 137 0.04 14.62 7.63
N PRO A 138 -1.22 14.63 8.10
CA PRO A 138 -2.19 13.59 7.74
C PRO A 138 -2.54 13.68 6.25
N ILE A 139 -2.95 12.54 5.67
CA ILE A 139 -3.42 12.53 4.28
C ILE A 139 -4.87 13.00 4.24
N PRO A 140 -5.19 14.07 3.50
CA PRO A 140 -6.56 14.55 3.35
C PRO A 140 -7.45 13.50 2.69
N GLY A 141 -8.58 13.16 3.32
CA GLY A 141 -9.55 12.23 2.76
C GLY A 141 -9.16 10.74 2.81
N ALA A 142 -8.20 10.38 3.65
CA ALA A 142 -7.81 8.98 3.87
C ALA A 142 -8.68 8.31 4.94
#